data_e841f39d2c6722a978c60cee9a6fdbfe
#
_entry.id   e841f39d2c6722a978c60cee9a6fdbfe
#
_cell.length_a   1.000
_cell.length_b   1.000
_cell.length_c   1.000
_cell.angle_alpha   90.00
_cell.angle_beta   90.00
_cell.angle_gamma   90.00
#
_symmetry.space_group_name_H-M   'P 1'
#
loop_
_entity.id
_entity.type
_entity.pdbx_description
1 polymer ?
#
loop_
_entity_poly.entity_id
_entity_poly.type
_entity_poly.pdbx_seq_one_letter_code
_entity_poly.pdbx_strand_id
1 'polypeptide(L)'
;MIKLACIGTGNMGGALARAACQSPACGPDEVILSNRTYEKAKRLAEELGCRAAESNLEAFRKAEYILLGVKPQMMEGLLRELAPAVKESLEKGERKVLVTMAAGLKISFYREVLGCEEIPVIRLMPNTPAAVGCGMTLVCTSCPDEDTSELEGLLSASGAFDRIPEEQMDAAGTLTGCTPAFAYMFMEALADGGVMAGIPRKKAQEYAARAVMG
;
A
#
# COMPACT_ATOMS: atom_id res chain seq x y z
N MET A 1 9.71 15.74 -10.53
CA MET A 1 10.18 14.34 -10.71
C MET A 1 9.14 13.42 -10.07
N ILE A 2 8.87 12.26 -10.62
CA ILE A 2 7.91 11.33 -9.99
C ILE A 2 8.62 10.60 -8.84
N LYS A 3 8.08 10.70 -7.64
CA LYS A 3 8.61 9.98 -6.47
C LYS A 3 8.03 8.57 -6.38
N LEU A 4 6.71 8.44 -6.56
CA LEU A 4 6.00 7.18 -6.34
C LEU A 4 5.25 6.73 -7.58
N ALA A 5 5.51 5.50 -8.04
CA ALA A 5 4.66 4.76 -8.95
C ALA A 5 3.83 3.75 -8.18
N CYS A 6 2.52 3.71 -8.40
CA CYS A 6 1.65 2.66 -7.89
C CYS A 6 1.21 1.74 -9.04
N ILE A 7 1.75 0.53 -9.08
CA ILE A 7 1.41 -0.51 -10.05
C ILE A 7 0.39 -1.46 -9.43
N GLY A 8 -0.86 -1.33 -9.84
CA GLY A 8 -1.99 -2.04 -9.26
C GLY A 8 -2.81 -1.16 -8.32
N THR A 9 -3.84 -0.52 -8.87
CA THR A 9 -4.76 0.40 -8.18
C THR A 9 -6.01 -0.32 -7.64
N GLY A 10 -5.79 -1.46 -6.95
CA GLY A 10 -6.83 -2.13 -6.18
C GLY A 10 -7.17 -1.37 -4.90
N ASN A 11 -7.99 -1.97 -4.01
CA ASN A 11 -8.43 -1.29 -2.78
C ASN A 11 -7.25 -0.73 -1.98
N MET A 12 -6.25 -1.54 -1.68
CA MET A 12 -5.10 -1.11 -0.87
C MET A 12 -4.13 -0.22 -1.65
N GLY A 13 -3.78 -0.60 -2.90
CA GLY A 13 -2.93 0.24 -3.75
C GLY A 13 -3.53 1.61 -4.00
N GLY A 14 -4.85 1.68 -4.23
CA GLY A 14 -5.58 2.95 -4.36
C GLY A 14 -5.60 3.76 -3.06
N ALA A 15 -5.73 3.11 -1.89
CA ALA A 15 -5.70 3.80 -0.60
C ALA A 15 -4.32 4.44 -0.34
N LEU A 16 -3.23 3.70 -0.60
CA LEU A 16 -1.87 4.24 -0.43
C LEU A 16 -1.52 5.29 -1.48
N ALA A 17 -1.99 5.14 -2.73
CA ALA A 17 -1.84 6.19 -3.75
C ALA A 17 -2.56 7.48 -3.34
N ARG A 18 -3.76 7.38 -2.77
CA ARG A 18 -4.49 8.52 -2.20
C ARG A 18 -3.73 9.17 -1.06
N ALA A 19 -3.20 8.36 -0.13
CA ALA A 19 -2.39 8.84 0.98
C ALA A 19 -1.15 9.60 0.48
N ALA A 20 -0.45 9.08 -0.54
CA ALA A 20 0.69 9.76 -1.14
C ALA A 20 0.30 11.13 -1.73
N CYS A 21 -0.81 11.21 -2.47
CA CYS A 21 -1.30 12.48 -3.01
C CYS A 21 -1.73 13.50 -1.94
N GLN A 22 -2.05 13.04 -0.73
CA GLN A 22 -2.45 13.87 0.41
C GLN A 22 -1.32 14.15 1.40
N SER A 23 -0.17 13.48 1.24
CA SER A 23 0.97 13.67 2.12
C SER A 23 1.63 15.02 1.93
N PRO A 24 2.07 15.71 3.00
CA PRO A 24 2.86 16.93 2.87
C PRO A 24 4.25 16.70 2.25
N ALA A 25 4.77 15.46 2.26
CA ALA A 25 6.07 15.10 1.67
C ALA A 25 5.96 14.66 0.19
N CYS A 26 4.71 14.52 -0.32
CA CYS A 26 4.43 14.11 -1.70
C CYS A 26 3.17 14.83 -2.16
N GLY A 27 3.12 15.18 -3.42
CA GLY A 27 1.93 15.78 -4.01
C GLY A 27 1.42 14.97 -5.21
N PRO A 28 0.22 15.27 -5.72
CA PRO A 28 -0.33 14.58 -6.88
C PRO A 28 0.60 14.57 -8.09
N ASP A 29 1.34 15.66 -8.33
CA ASP A 29 2.29 15.78 -9.44
C ASP A 29 3.49 14.83 -9.37
N GLU A 30 3.75 14.25 -8.19
CA GLU A 30 4.84 13.33 -7.91
C GLU A 30 4.42 11.86 -7.88
N VAL A 31 3.14 11.58 -8.18
CA VAL A 31 2.54 10.24 -8.19
C VAL A 31 2.13 9.83 -9.61
N ILE A 32 2.42 8.58 -9.99
CA ILE A 32 1.97 7.98 -11.24
C ILE A 32 1.33 6.61 -10.95
N LEU A 33 0.18 6.37 -11.59
CA LEU A 33 -0.60 5.15 -11.39
C LEU A 33 -0.53 4.27 -12.63
N SER A 34 -0.40 2.97 -12.44
CA SER A 34 -0.56 1.96 -13.49
C SER A 34 -1.49 0.84 -13.03
N ASN A 35 -2.25 0.31 -13.95
CA ASN A 35 -3.11 -0.84 -13.69
C ASN A 35 -3.31 -1.63 -14.99
N ARG A 36 -3.45 -2.96 -14.87
CA ARG A 36 -3.73 -3.84 -16.03
C ARG A 36 -4.89 -3.34 -16.89
N THR A 37 -5.93 -2.76 -16.27
CA THR A 37 -7.00 -2.05 -16.95
C THR A 37 -6.71 -0.55 -16.86
N TYR A 38 -6.17 0.04 -17.93
CA TYR A 38 -5.76 1.45 -17.98
C TYR A 38 -6.84 2.41 -17.48
N GLU A 39 -8.10 2.22 -17.89
CA GLU A 39 -9.22 3.07 -17.48
C GLU A 39 -9.43 3.15 -15.96
N LYS A 40 -9.04 2.09 -15.21
CA LYS A 40 -9.08 2.13 -13.74
C LYS A 40 -8.00 3.05 -13.17
N ALA A 41 -6.79 2.98 -13.70
CA ALA A 41 -5.71 3.86 -13.29
C ALA A 41 -6.02 5.32 -13.68
N LYS A 42 -6.50 5.54 -14.90
CA LYS A 42 -6.88 6.85 -15.43
C LYS A 42 -7.95 7.53 -14.57
N ARG A 43 -9.05 6.83 -14.29
CA ARG A 43 -10.14 7.38 -13.47
C ARG A 43 -9.67 7.75 -12.07
N LEU A 44 -8.86 6.88 -11.44
CA LEU A 44 -8.31 7.20 -10.11
C LEU A 44 -7.31 8.35 -10.18
N ALA A 45 -6.50 8.43 -11.22
CA ALA A 45 -5.56 9.53 -11.42
C ALA A 45 -6.27 10.87 -11.62
N GLU A 46 -7.36 10.89 -12.40
CA GLU A 46 -8.22 12.08 -12.57
C GLU A 46 -8.84 12.51 -11.22
N GLU A 47 -9.32 11.56 -10.41
CA GLU A 47 -9.88 11.84 -9.09
C GLU A 47 -8.83 12.43 -8.14
N LEU A 48 -7.59 11.94 -8.20
CA LEU A 48 -6.50 12.36 -7.30
C LEU A 48 -5.70 13.57 -7.84
N GLY A 49 -5.90 13.95 -9.08
CA GLY A 49 -5.12 14.98 -9.76
C GLY A 49 -3.68 14.54 -10.08
N CYS A 50 -3.42 13.22 -10.14
CA CYS A 50 -2.09 12.67 -10.43
C CYS A 50 -2.01 12.10 -11.85
N ARG A 51 -0.92 11.41 -12.19
CA ARG A 51 -0.67 10.89 -13.54
C ARG A 51 -1.10 9.43 -13.66
N ALA A 52 -1.54 9.02 -14.86
CA ALA A 52 -1.72 7.64 -15.25
C ALA A 52 -0.67 7.25 -16.30
N ALA A 53 -0.06 6.08 -16.15
CA ALA A 53 0.83 5.46 -17.12
C ALA A 53 0.07 4.43 -17.96
N GLU A 54 0.40 4.33 -19.23
CA GLU A 54 -0.19 3.35 -20.15
C GLU A 54 0.34 1.91 -19.91
N SER A 55 1.51 1.78 -19.27
CA SER A 55 2.12 0.48 -18.94
C SER A 55 2.82 0.49 -17.57
N ASN A 56 3.03 -0.72 -17.02
CA ASN A 56 3.81 -0.88 -15.79
C ASN A 56 5.26 -0.43 -15.97
N LEU A 57 5.84 -0.69 -17.15
CA LEU A 57 7.21 -0.28 -17.50
C LEU A 57 7.33 1.24 -17.56
N GLU A 58 6.34 1.94 -18.08
CA GLU A 58 6.33 3.41 -18.09
C GLU A 58 6.31 3.96 -16.66
N ALA A 59 5.43 3.44 -15.81
CA ALA A 59 5.35 3.85 -14.42
C ALA A 59 6.65 3.57 -13.67
N PHE A 60 7.24 2.38 -13.85
CA PHE A 60 8.51 1.98 -13.27
C PHE A 60 9.65 2.94 -13.64
N ARG A 61 9.82 3.23 -14.94
CA ARG A 61 10.92 4.08 -15.42
C ARG A 61 10.88 5.50 -14.88
N LYS A 62 9.68 6.03 -14.64
CA LYS A 62 9.49 7.44 -14.25
C LYS A 62 9.66 7.71 -12.76
N ALA A 63 9.55 6.70 -11.89
CA ALA A 63 9.52 6.87 -10.44
C ALA A 63 10.74 6.28 -9.73
N GLU A 64 11.00 6.74 -8.52
CA GLU A 64 12.02 6.17 -7.62
C GLU A 64 11.47 5.03 -6.78
N TYR A 65 10.33 5.23 -6.12
CA TYR A 65 9.64 4.22 -5.34
C TYR A 65 8.56 3.55 -6.18
N ILE A 66 8.58 2.22 -6.23
CA ILE A 66 7.68 1.41 -7.07
C ILE A 66 6.78 0.57 -6.18
N LEU A 67 5.59 1.07 -5.87
CA LEU A 67 4.61 0.37 -5.06
C LEU A 67 3.89 -0.71 -5.88
N LEU A 68 4.15 -1.98 -5.54
CA LEU A 68 3.59 -3.16 -6.18
C LEU A 68 2.28 -3.56 -5.48
N GLY A 69 1.16 -3.04 -5.97
CA GLY A 69 -0.19 -3.21 -5.42
C GLY A 69 -0.99 -4.34 -6.05
N VAL A 70 -0.31 -5.31 -6.67
CA VAL A 70 -0.95 -6.48 -7.26
C VAL A 70 -1.10 -7.61 -6.24
N LYS A 71 -2.01 -8.54 -6.51
CA LYS A 71 -2.20 -9.73 -5.64
C LYS A 71 -0.98 -10.65 -5.70
N PRO A 72 -0.68 -11.42 -4.63
CA PRO A 72 0.50 -12.29 -4.56
C PRO A 72 0.65 -13.23 -5.77
N GLN A 73 -0.44 -13.84 -6.23
CA GLN A 73 -0.42 -14.77 -7.36
C GLN A 73 -0.09 -14.12 -8.72
N MET A 74 -0.11 -12.79 -8.80
CA MET A 74 0.26 -12.04 -10.00
C MET A 74 1.66 -11.44 -9.92
N MET A 75 2.30 -11.53 -8.76
CA MET A 75 3.56 -10.82 -8.48
C MET A 75 4.69 -11.33 -9.35
N GLU A 76 4.86 -12.65 -9.49
CA GLU A 76 5.92 -13.23 -10.31
C GLU A 76 5.86 -12.75 -11.77
N GLY A 77 4.67 -12.76 -12.37
CA GLY A 77 4.48 -12.27 -13.75
C GLY A 77 4.86 -10.79 -13.90
N LEU A 78 4.47 -9.95 -12.94
CA LEU A 78 4.83 -8.54 -12.92
C LEU A 78 6.34 -8.34 -12.76
N LEU A 79 6.98 -9.06 -11.85
CA LEU A 79 8.43 -8.95 -11.65
C LEU A 79 9.22 -9.39 -12.89
N ARG A 80 8.80 -10.46 -13.58
CA ARG A 80 9.40 -10.89 -14.84
C ARG A 80 9.23 -9.82 -15.95
N GLU A 81 8.10 -9.14 -16.00
CA GLU A 81 7.87 -8.00 -16.91
C GLU A 81 8.85 -6.85 -16.61
N LEU A 82 9.07 -6.54 -15.33
CA LEU A 82 9.92 -5.42 -14.90
C LEU A 82 11.43 -5.74 -14.90
N ALA A 83 11.83 -7.00 -14.85
CA ALA A 83 13.22 -7.42 -14.67
C ALA A 83 14.22 -6.78 -15.65
N PRO A 84 13.92 -6.65 -16.96
CA PRO A 84 14.84 -5.96 -17.88
C PRO A 84 15.06 -4.49 -17.52
N ALA A 85 13.98 -3.78 -17.10
CA ALA A 85 14.04 -2.38 -16.72
C ALA A 85 14.75 -2.18 -15.37
N VAL A 86 14.60 -3.13 -14.44
CA VAL A 86 15.35 -3.14 -13.17
C VAL A 86 16.85 -3.21 -13.44
N LYS A 87 17.29 -4.16 -14.28
CA LYS A 87 18.71 -4.31 -14.63
C LYS A 87 19.27 -3.05 -15.32
N GLU A 88 18.53 -2.53 -16.29
CA GLU A 88 18.90 -1.30 -17.00
C GLU A 88 19.08 -0.12 -16.03
N SER A 89 18.17 0.03 -15.06
CA SER A 89 18.22 1.12 -14.08
C SER A 89 19.43 1.00 -13.15
N LEU A 90 19.76 -0.21 -12.71
CA LEU A 90 20.94 -0.47 -11.86
C LEU A 90 22.25 -0.19 -12.61
N GLU A 91 22.35 -0.63 -13.87
CA GLU A 91 23.51 -0.35 -14.72
C GLU A 91 23.75 1.16 -14.94
N LYS A 92 22.66 1.94 -14.96
CA LYS A 92 22.70 3.39 -15.07
C LYS A 92 22.92 4.11 -13.74
N GLY A 93 22.94 3.40 -12.62
CA GLY A 93 23.01 4.00 -11.29
C GLY A 93 21.74 4.76 -10.88
N GLU A 94 20.60 4.46 -11.51
CA GLU A 94 19.32 5.08 -11.15
C GLU A 94 18.81 4.51 -9.83
N ARG A 95 18.37 5.38 -8.93
CA ARG A 95 17.75 4.96 -7.66
C ARG A 95 16.36 4.39 -7.93
N LYS A 96 16.17 3.12 -7.59
CA LYS A 96 14.89 2.41 -7.66
C LYS A 96 14.69 1.60 -6.37
N VAL A 97 13.56 1.78 -5.72
CA VAL A 97 13.19 1.05 -4.49
C VAL A 97 11.87 0.32 -4.75
N LEU A 98 11.88 -1.00 -4.67
CA LEU A 98 10.65 -1.78 -4.76
C LEU A 98 9.91 -1.75 -3.43
N VAL A 99 8.64 -1.40 -3.47
CA VAL A 99 7.75 -1.38 -2.31
C VAL A 99 6.64 -2.40 -2.55
N THR A 100 6.53 -3.39 -1.69
CA THR A 100 5.52 -4.44 -1.86
C THR A 100 4.59 -4.53 -0.67
N MET A 101 3.32 -4.85 -0.92
CA MET A 101 2.32 -5.12 0.10
C MET A 101 1.69 -6.52 -0.06
N ALA A 102 2.35 -7.42 -0.79
CA ALA A 102 1.84 -8.78 -1.01
C ALA A 102 2.08 -9.65 0.23
N ALA A 103 0.99 -10.14 0.83
CA ALA A 103 1.07 -11.04 1.96
C ALA A 103 1.75 -12.37 1.57
N GLY A 104 2.54 -12.93 2.50
CA GLY A 104 3.19 -14.24 2.33
C GLY A 104 4.40 -14.28 1.41
N LEU A 105 4.79 -13.17 0.77
CA LEU A 105 5.98 -13.09 -0.07
C LEU A 105 7.12 -12.39 0.68
N LYS A 106 8.23 -13.08 0.86
CA LYS A 106 9.43 -12.54 1.53
C LYS A 106 10.27 -11.69 0.58
N ILE A 107 11.14 -10.86 1.13
CA ILE A 107 12.08 -10.02 0.36
C ILE A 107 12.94 -10.86 -0.58
N SER A 108 13.39 -12.04 -0.15
CA SER A 108 14.18 -12.97 -0.96
C SER A 108 13.47 -13.39 -2.26
N PHE A 109 12.14 -13.57 -2.23
CA PHE A 109 11.35 -13.90 -3.42
C PHE A 109 11.51 -12.86 -4.55
N TYR A 110 11.47 -11.56 -4.20
CA TYR A 110 11.60 -10.49 -5.19
C TYR A 110 12.97 -10.48 -5.85
N ARG A 111 14.04 -10.67 -5.06
CA ARG A 111 15.41 -10.74 -5.53
C ARG A 111 15.63 -11.95 -6.42
N GLU A 112 15.14 -13.11 -6.02
CA GLU A 112 15.22 -14.35 -6.78
C GLU A 112 14.54 -14.23 -8.15
N VAL A 113 13.29 -13.77 -8.20
CA VAL A 113 12.52 -13.63 -9.45
C VAL A 113 13.14 -12.60 -10.39
N LEU A 114 13.68 -11.50 -9.85
CA LEU A 114 14.36 -10.47 -10.65
C LEU A 114 15.78 -10.88 -11.07
N GLY A 115 16.35 -11.90 -10.42
CA GLY A 115 17.76 -12.27 -10.60
C GLY A 115 18.71 -11.12 -10.20
N CYS A 116 18.36 -10.40 -9.13
CA CYS A 116 19.08 -9.24 -8.66
C CYS A 116 19.03 -9.13 -7.14
N GLU A 117 20.16 -9.39 -6.48
CA GLU A 117 20.30 -9.31 -5.02
C GLU A 117 20.41 -7.86 -4.49
N GLU A 118 20.84 -6.94 -5.36
CA GLU A 118 21.16 -5.57 -4.98
C GLU A 118 19.93 -4.65 -4.95
N ILE A 119 18.83 -5.05 -5.56
CA ILE A 119 17.63 -4.21 -5.62
C ILE A 119 17.07 -3.94 -4.20
N PRO A 120 16.92 -2.69 -3.79
CA PRO A 120 16.31 -2.34 -2.53
C PRO A 120 14.83 -2.76 -2.50
N VAL A 121 14.41 -3.43 -1.43
CA VAL A 121 13.01 -3.87 -1.25
C VAL A 121 12.50 -3.45 0.12
N ILE A 122 11.38 -2.76 0.14
CA ILE A 122 10.61 -2.44 1.35
C ILE A 122 9.30 -3.23 1.29
N ARG A 123 9.07 -4.04 2.30
CA ARG A 123 7.82 -4.81 2.46
C ARG A 123 6.92 -4.09 3.45
N LEU A 124 5.71 -3.75 3.02
CA LEU A 124 4.65 -3.14 3.82
C LEU A 124 3.55 -4.14 4.10
N MET A 125 2.95 -4.05 5.27
CA MET A 125 1.72 -4.75 5.62
C MET A 125 0.72 -3.72 6.18
N PRO A 126 0.07 -2.94 5.29
CA PRO A 126 -0.97 -2.00 5.67
C PRO A 126 -2.27 -2.71 6.03
N ASN A 127 -3.15 -2.04 6.77
CA ASN A 127 -4.50 -2.50 7.05
C ASN A 127 -5.56 -1.57 6.46
N THR A 128 -6.82 -2.00 6.46
CA THR A 128 -7.93 -1.28 5.82
C THR A 128 -8.17 0.15 6.32
N PRO A 129 -7.95 0.51 7.61
CA PRO A 129 -8.08 1.89 8.07
C PRO A 129 -7.12 2.90 7.42
N ALA A 130 -6.08 2.43 6.70
CA ALA A 130 -5.22 3.30 5.89
C ALA A 130 -6.00 4.14 4.88
N ALA A 131 -7.16 3.65 4.41
CA ALA A 131 -8.02 4.38 3.49
C ALA A 131 -8.61 5.68 4.08
N VAL A 132 -8.61 5.80 5.40
CA VAL A 132 -9.12 6.98 6.14
C VAL A 132 -8.04 7.62 7.03
N GLY A 133 -6.78 7.34 6.79
CA GLY A 133 -5.66 7.94 7.52
C GLY A 133 -5.44 7.38 8.94
N CYS A 134 -6.10 6.28 9.29
CA CYS A 134 -6.04 5.66 10.61
C CYS A 134 -5.42 4.24 10.55
N GLY A 135 -4.61 3.99 9.53
CA GLY A 135 -3.96 2.69 9.33
C GLY A 135 -2.79 2.46 10.28
N MET A 136 -2.49 1.17 10.47
CA MET A 136 -1.22 0.71 11.00
C MET A 136 -0.52 -0.09 9.90
N THR A 137 0.63 0.40 9.46
CA THR A 137 1.44 -0.25 8.43
C THR A 137 2.71 -0.79 9.04
N LEU A 138 2.85 -2.12 9.03
CA LEU A 138 4.09 -2.76 9.43
C LEU A 138 5.09 -2.69 8.29
N VAL A 139 6.36 -2.47 8.61
CA VAL A 139 7.44 -2.28 7.65
C VAL A 139 8.58 -3.23 7.96
N CYS A 140 9.04 -3.97 6.95
CA CYS A 140 10.35 -4.59 7.00
C CYS A 140 11.11 -4.28 5.71
N THR A 141 12.42 -4.18 5.81
CA THR A 141 13.21 -3.64 4.71
C THR A 141 14.58 -4.27 4.62
N SER A 142 15.12 -4.26 3.41
CA SER A 142 16.53 -4.51 3.13
C SER A 142 17.26 -3.23 2.71
N CYS A 143 16.60 -2.08 2.86
CA CYS A 143 17.13 -0.77 2.48
C CYS A 143 17.77 -0.05 3.67
N PRO A 144 18.61 0.97 3.42
CA PRO A 144 19.00 1.93 4.43
C PRO A 144 17.80 2.61 5.10
N ASP A 145 17.99 3.09 6.34
CA ASP A 145 16.93 3.75 7.11
C ASP A 145 16.38 5.01 6.44
N GLU A 146 17.23 5.73 5.69
CA GLU A 146 16.86 6.94 4.96
C GLU A 146 15.78 6.67 3.90
N ASP A 147 15.94 5.60 3.11
CA ASP A 147 14.96 5.21 2.09
C ASP A 147 13.61 4.84 2.71
N THR A 148 13.65 4.16 3.85
CA THR A 148 12.44 3.75 4.57
C THR A 148 11.73 4.95 5.17
N SER A 149 12.47 5.87 5.79
CA SER A 149 11.92 7.10 6.38
C SER A 149 11.32 8.03 5.32
N GLU A 150 11.95 8.11 4.14
CA GLU A 150 11.40 8.87 3.03
C GLU A 150 10.07 8.27 2.55
N LEU A 151 9.99 6.95 2.36
CA LEU A 151 8.76 6.26 1.98
C LEU A 151 7.64 6.46 3.01
N GLU A 152 7.97 6.32 4.31
CA GLU A 152 7.01 6.58 5.40
C GLU A 152 6.47 8.02 5.33
N GLY A 153 7.34 8.99 5.04
CA GLY A 153 6.97 10.37 4.78
C GLY A 153 6.01 10.51 3.60
N LEU A 154 6.32 9.87 2.45
CA LEU A 154 5.46 9.89 1.25
C LEU A 154 4.07 9.31 1.52
N LEU A 155 3.95 8.34 2.41
CA LEU A 155 2.70 7.64 2.73
C LEU A 155 2.08 8.07 4.06
N SER A 156 2.57 9.13 4.71
CA SER A 156 2.22 9.52 6.08
C SER A 156 0.73 9.78 6.30
N ALA A 157 0.00 10.19 5.26
CA ALA A 157 -1.46 10.38 5.35
C ALA A 157 -2.25 9.06 5.46
N SER A 158 -1.61 7.88 5.36
CA SER A 158 -2.28 6.59 5.56
C SER A 158 -2.39 6.17 7.04
N GLY A 159 -1.63 6.78 7.95
CA GLY A 159 -1.60 6.46 9.38
C GLY A 159 -0.21 6.24 9.93
N ALA A 160 -0.07 5.38 10.94
CA ALA A 160 1.17 5.08 11.62
C ALA A 160 1.96 3.96 10.93
N PHE A 161 3.28 3.99 11.11
CA PHE A 161 4.22 2.98 10.62
C PHE A 161 5.00 2.39 11.80
N ASP A 162 5.31 1.08 11.73
CA ASP A 162 6.17 0.41 12.70
C ASP A 162 7.10 -0.56 11.98
N ARG A 163 8.41 -0.49 12.30
CA ARG A 163 9.45 -1.31 11.70
C ARG A 163 9.67 -2.56 12.51
N ILE A 164 9.51 -3.71 11.88
CA ILE A 164 9.63 -5.01 12.52
C ILE A 164 10.51 -5.95 11.70
N PRO A 165 11.12 -6.97 12.34
CA PRO A 165 11.79 -8.04 11.62
C PRO A 165 10.86 -8.80 10.68
N GLU A 166 11.38 -9.28 9.54
CA GLU A 166 10.56 -9.96 8.51
C GLU A 166 9.85 -11.20 9.05
N GLU A 167 10.49 -11.94 9.94
CA GLU A 167 9.94 -13.14 10.59
C GLU A 167 8.71 -12.87 11.47
N GLN A 168 8.52 -11.64 11.91
CA GLN A 168 7.34 -11.22 12.69
C GLN A 168 6.20 -10.69 11.83
N MET A 169 6.44 -10.43 10.54
CA MET A 169 5.51 -9.74 9.64
C MET A 169 4.15 -10.46 9.55
N ASP A 170 4.13 -11.78 9.44
CA ASP A 170 2.88 -12.53 9.27
C ASP A 170 2.07 -12.58 10.57
N ALA A 171 2.72 -12.74 11.72
CA ALA A 171 2.05 -12.74 13.03
C ALA A 171 1.49 -11.36 13.37
N ALA A 172 2.31 -10.31 13.26
CA ALA A 172 1.89 -8.95 13.51
C ALA A 172 0.85 -8.47 12.47
N GLY A 173 1.02 -8.88 11.20
CA GLY A 173 0.06 -8.62 10.12
C GLY A 173 -1.30 -9.26 10.37
N THR A 174 -1.35 -10.45 10.99
CA THR A 174 -2.62 -11.05 11.42
C THR A 174 -3.30 -10.19 12.49
N LEU A 175 -2.54 -9.69 13.46
CA LEU A 175 -3.06 -8.81 14.51
C LEU A 175 -3.60 -7.49 13.92
N THR A 176 -2.80 -6.78 13.11
CA THR A 176 -3.19 -5.47 12.57
C THR A 176 -4.22 -5.58 11.43
N GLY A 177 -4.14 -6.62 10.60
CA GLY A 177 -4.97 -6.78 9.42
C GLY A 177 -6.35 -7.39 9.69
N CYS A 178 -6.47 -8.30 10.68
CA CYS A 178 -7.73 -8.97 10.99
C CYS A 178 -8.57 -8.19 12.01
N THR A 179 -7.95 -7.51 12.97
CA THR A 179 -8.64 -6.80 14.06
C THR A 179 -9.72 -5.82 13.57
N PRO A 180 -9.54 -5.03 12.48
CA PRO A 180 -10.61 -4.15 12.00
C PRO A 180 -11.89 -4.90 11.66
N ALA A 181 -11.80 -6.09 11.03
CA ALA A 181 -12.98 -6.90 10.72
C ALA A 181 -13.70 -7.37 11.98
N PHE A 182 -12.96 -7.83 12.99
CA PHE A 182 -13.55 -8.24 14.26
C PHE A 182 -14.19 -7.07 15.00
N ALA A 183 -13.57 -5.90 14.98
CA ALA A 183 -14.15 -4.68 15.55
C ALA A 183 -15.47 -4.31 14.86
N TYR A 184 -15.55 -4.42 13.53
CA TYR A 184 -16.80 -4.17 12.81
C TYR A 184 -17.89 -5.19 13.17
N MET A 185 -17.55 -6.47 13.27
CA MET A 185 -18.50 -7.52 13.71
C MET A 185 -19.02 -7.23 15.13
N PHE A 186 -18.15 -6.82 16.03
CA PHE A 186 -18.52 -6.44 17.39
C PHE A 186 -19.46 -5.23 17.42
N MET A 187 -19.12 -4.18 16.67
CA MET A 187 -19.98 -2.99 16.54
C MET A 187 -21.35 -3.32 15.94
N GLU A 188 -21.39 -4.24 14.97
CA GLU A 188 -22.66 -4.66 14.36
C GLU A 188 -23.54 -5.44 15.35
N ALA A 189 -22.96 -6.35 16.14
CA ALA A 189 -23.68 -7.05 17.19
C ALA A 189 -24.22 -6.12 18.28
N LEU A 190 -23.47 -5.09 18.67
CA LEU A 190 -23.97 -4.03 19.59
C LEU A 190 -25.13 -3.27 18.96
N ALA A 191 -25.04 -2.91 17.69
CA ALA A 191 -26.10 -2.22 16.98
C ALA A 191 -27.37 -3.06 16.87
N ASP A 192 -27.24 -4.38 16.64
CA ASP A 192 -28.37 -5.33 16.62
C ASP A 192 -29.10 -5.35 17.96
N GLY A 193 -28.35 -5.42 19.06
CA GLY A 193 -28.93 -5.31 20.42
C GLY A 193 -29.68 -4.00 20.62
N GLY A 194 -29.15 -2.88 20.14
CA GLY A 194 -29.82 -1.57 20.17
C GLY A 194 -31.12 -1.58 19.38
N VAL A 195 -31.15 -2.19 18.21
CA VAL A 195 -32.35 -2.31 17.37
C VAL A 195 -33.42 -3.16 18.07
N MET A 196 -33.02 -4.28 18.70
CA MET A 196 -33.95 -5.11 19.49
C MET A 196 -34.58 -4.33 20.67
N ALA A 197 -33.86 -3.35 21.21
CA ALA A 197 -34.35 -2.43 22.24
C ALA A 197 -35.13 -1.24 21.68
N GLY A 198 -35.44 -1.19 20.37
CA GLY A 198 -36.26 -0.14 19.75
C GLY A 198 -35.47 1.06 19.20
N ILE A 199 -34.14 1.04 19.20
CA ILE A 199 -33.34 2.14 18.61
C ILE A 199 -33.33 1.98 17.08
N PRO A 200 -33.56 3.06 16.30
CA PRO A 200 -33.45 2.99 14.84
C PRO A 200 -32.05 2.53 14.39
N ARG A 201 -31.96 1.62 13.40
CA ARG A 201 -30.72 0.99 12.91
C ARG A 201 -29.57 2.00 12.74
N LYS A 202 -29.79 3.07 12.02
CA LYS A 202 -28.76 4.08 11.74
C LYS A 202 -28.16 4.69 13.03
N LYS A 203 -29.03 4.97 14.03
CA LYS A 203 -28.56 5.49 15.32
C LYS A 203 -27.86 4.42 16.15
N ALA A 204 -28.37 3.19 16.16
CA ALA A 204 -27.72 2.09 16.85
C ALA A 204 -26.30 1.84 16.34
N GLN A 205 -26.09 1.86 15.01
CA GLN A 205 -24.77 1.75 14.41
C GLN A 205 -23.85 2.92 14.79
N GLU A 206 -24.37 4.17 14.75
CA GLU A 206 -23.59 5.34 15.16
C GLU A 206 -23.17 5.25 16.63
N TYR A 207 -24.09 4.87 17.51
CA TYR A 207 -23.81 4.77 18.94
C TYR A 207 -22.79 3.65 19.22
N ALA A 208 -22.93 2.49 18.60
CA ALA A 208 -21.99 1.40 18.73
C ALA A 208 -20.58 1.80 18.26
N ALA A 209 -20.46 2.43 17.08
CA ALA A 209 -19.19 2.89 16.55
C ALA A 209 -18.51 3.92 17.45
N ARG A 210 -19.26 4.92 17.96
CA ARG A 210 -18.71 5.93 18.86
C ARG A 210 -18.31 5.35 20.21
N ALA A 211 -19.07 4.39 20.76
CA ALA A 211 -18.73 3.75 22.02
C ALA A 211 -17.45 2.91 21.93
N VAL A 212 -17.20 2.28 20.78
CA VAL A 212 -15.97 1.48 20.55
C VAL A 212 -14.76 2.38 20.26
N MET A 213 -14.98 3.55 19.65
CA MET A 213 -13.91 4.50 19.32
C MET A 213 -13.31 5.16 20.56
N GLY A 214 -14.08 5.39 21.62
CA GLY A 214 -13.62 5.99 22.90
C GLY A 214 -13.02 4.98 23.83
#